data_bb1272ef33bc91cbbfe3855fc441b76e
#
_entry.id   bb1272ef33bc91cbbfe3855fc441b76e
#
_cell.length_a   1.000
_cell.length_b   1.000
_cell.length_c   1.000
_cell.angle_alpha   90.00
_cell.angle_beta   90.00
_cell.angle_gamma   90.00
#
_symmetry.space_group_name_H-M   'P 1'
#
loop_
_entity.id
_entity.type
_entity.pdbx_description
1 polymer ?
#
loop_
_entity_poly.entity_id
_entity_poly.type
_entity_poly.pdbx_seq_one_letter_code
_entity_poly.pdbx_strand_id
1 'polypeptide(L)'
;MKSTFRVLFFLKRDKVKKNGNMPIMARITIDGKLAQFNTKLEVNPKNWSTQTGKVSGRGAEFTRMNEMLDSIKATLHRHYQTILDRDSYVTAEKVRNVFLGKEEKAKTLLQVFAQHNEQYAQKVGKTATHKTYTRYELTKNRLAEYIQTKYNVEDITFREINVVFIEGFYLFIRENYPCTHNTAMKFIQRFRTVVLFAHNLGLITFNPFGAYKLKFEYVERDFLEQAELDRIYQKTFASKRLEQVRDIFIFSCYTGLSYVDVCELTPENIRLSFDGNLWIIKKRHKTSVTSNIRLLDIPKSILQKYDGKLPNSKLLPIISNQKMNDYLKEIATVCGINKKITFHVARHSFATLSISYGVPIESVSKMLGHTNIRTTQIYAKIIDTKLSEDMDILANKLNNRKTSAI
;
A
#
# COMPACT_ATOMS: atom_id res chain seq x y z
N MET A 1 13.98 12.89 32.76
CA MET A 1 13.46 13.68 33.89
C MET A 1 12.16 13.05 34.38
N LYS A 2 11.99 12.88 35.71
CA LYS A 2 10.69 12.43 36.26
C LYS A 2 9.70 13.58 36.11
N SER A 3 8.57 13.31 35.44
CA SER A 3 7.47 14.27 35.30
C SER A 3 6.93 14.68 36.67
N THR A 4 6.69 15.96 36.87
CA THR A 4 6.13 16.47 38.12
C THR A 4 4.62 16.42 38.09
N PHE A 5 4.00 15.67 39.00
CA PHE A 5 2.54 15.57 39.11
C PHE A 5 2.06 16.10 40.44
N ARG A 6 1.13 17.07 40.42
CA ARG A 6 0.54 17.66 41.61
C ARG A 6 -0.96 17.87 41.45
N VAL A 7 -1.72 17.54 42.47
CA VAL A 7 -3.17 17.82 42.58
C VAL A 7 -3.42 18.76 43.76
N LEU A 8 -4.16 19.84 43.51
CA LEU A 8 -4.54 20.84 44.51
C LEU A 8 -6.05 21.07 44.43
N PHE A 9 -6.69 21.18 45.60
CA PHE A 9 -8.07 21.63 45.71
C PHE A 9 -8.15 23.07 46.16
N PHE A 10 -9.10 23.87 45.65
CA PHE A 10 -9.28 25.27 46.01
C PHE A 10 -10.75 25.70 45.79
N LEU A 11 -11.18 26.74 46.45
CA LEU A 11 -12.53 27.31 46.28
C LEU A 11 -12.60 28.25 45.08
N LYS A 12 -13.66 28.17 44.31
CA LYS A 12 -13.94 29.10 43.23
C LYS A 12 -14.69 30.32 43.76
N ARG A 13 -13.93 31.37 44.09
CA ARG A 13 -14.44 32.57 44.82
C ARG A 13 -15.39 33.44 44.02
N ASP A 14 -15.37 33.39 42.69
CA ASP A 14 -16.24 34.13 41.77
C ASP A 14 -17.63 33.50 41.59
N LYS A 15 -17.90 32.33 42.19
CA LYS A 15 -19.17 31.63 42.11
C LYS A 15 -19.71 31.23 43.49
N VAL A 16 -20.23 32.21 44.23
CA VAL A 16 -20.95 31.95 45.46
C VAL A 16 -22.37 31.57 45.14
N LYS A 17 -22.86 30.44 45.68
CA LYS A 17 -24.21 30.02 45.54
C LYS A 17 -25.17 30.73 46.50
N LYS A 18 -26.48 30.69 46.23
CA LYS A 18 -27.54 31.32 47.08
C LYS A 18 -27.49 30.87 48.54
N ASN A 19 -26.97 29.66 48.83
CA ASN A 19 -26.79 29.10 50.16
C ASN A 19 -25.48 29.51 50.87
N GLY A 20 -24.70 30.40 50.26
CA GLY A 20 -23.42 30.88 50.80
C GLY A 20 -22.23 29.90 50.55
N ASN A 21 -22.45 28.74 49.94
CA ASN A 21 -21.42 27.78 49.66
C ASN A 21 -20.68 28.12 48.36
N MET A 22 -19.41 27.71 48.29
CA MET A 22 -18.56 27.84 47.11
C MET A 22 -18.17 26.46 46.52
N PRO A 23 -18.12 26.30 45.20
CA PRO A 23 -17.66 25.07 44.60
C PRO A 23 -16.18 24.81 44.88
N ILE A 24 -15.84 23.54 45.16
CA ILE A 24 -14.48 23.06 45.28
C ILE A 24 -13.99 22.66 43.90
N MET A 25 -12.91 23.28 43.45
CA MET A 25 -12.23 22.97 42.17
C MET A 25 -11.00 22.10 42.43
N ALA A 26 -10.74 21.17 41.53
CA ALA A 26 -9.48 20.46 41.46
C ALA A 26 -8.58 21.07 40.37
N ARG A 27 -7.30 21.23 40.66
CA ARG A 27 -6.24 21.66 39.76
C ARG A 27 -5.20 20.55 39.66
N ILE A 28 -4.97 20.08 38.45
CA ILE A 28 -3.90 19.15 38.12
C ILE A 28 -2.77 19.97 37.49
N THR A 29 -1.55 19.77 37.96
CA THR A 29 -0.35 20.38 37.36
C THR A 29 0.63 19.29 36.98
N ILE A 30 1.06 19.26 35.71
CA ILE A 30 2.08 18.36 35.19
C ILE A 30 3.07 19.19 34.39
N ASP A 31 4.35 19.11 34.75
CA ASP A 31 5.44 19.83 34.09
C ASP A 31 5.12 21.31 33.80
N GLY A 32 4.57 22.00 34.82
CA GLY A 32 4.20 23.41 34.75
C GLY A 32 2.88 23.72 34.03
N LYS A 33 2.31 22.80 33.29
CA LYS A 33 1.01 22.95 32.63
C LYS A 33 -0.11 22.52 33.56
N LEU A 34 -1.23 23.26 33.52
CA LEU A 34 -2.36 23.03 34.42
C LEU A 34 -3.67 22.74 33.70
N ALA A 35 -4.51 21.91 34.32
CA ALA A 35 -5.90 21.68 33.94
C ALA A 35 -6.77 21.73 35.21
N GLN A 36 -8.00 22.24 35.06
CA GLN A 36 -8.93 22.40 36.19
C GLN A 36 -10.28 21.81 35.89
N PHE A 37 -10.98 21.31 36.91
CA PHE A 37 -12.37 20.89 36.81
C PHE A 37 -13.11 21.08 38.15
N ASN A 38 -14.44 21.09 38.08
CA ASN A 38 -15.31 21.17 39.24
C ASN A 38 -15.49 19.77 39.84
N THR A 39 -15.21 19.61 41.15
CA THR A 39 -15.39 18.35 41.87
C THR A 39 -16.86 18.00 42.14
N LYS A 40 -17.78 18.93 41.90
CA LYS A 40 -19.23 18.92 42.28
C LYS A 40 -19.48 18.92 43.78
N LEU A 41 -18.41 19.11 44.57
CA LEU A 41 -18.53 19.35 46.02
C LEU A 41 -18.53 20.86 46.29
N GLU A 42 -19.20 21.25 47.39
CA GLU A 42 -19.36 22.63 47.78
C GLU A 42 -19.17 22.75 49.30
N VAL A 43 -18.64 23.85 49.75
CA VAL A 43 -18.46 24.10 51.17
C VAL A 43 -18.56 25.57 51.47
N ASN A 44 -18.97 25.93 52.72
CA ASN A 44 -18.93 27.28 53.19
C ASN A 44 -17.46 27.73 53.32
N PRO A 45 -17.06 28.93 52.79
CA PRO A 45 -15.68 29.42 52.84
C PRO A 45 -15.08 29.45 54.22
N LYS A 46 -15.92 29.66 55.26
CA LYS A 46 -15.46 29.65 56.68
C LYS A 46 -14.93 28.27 57.10
N ASN A 47 -15.39 27.22 56.49
CA ASN A 47 -15.01 25.84 56.76
C ASN A 47 -13.96 25.31 55.79
N TRP A 48 -13.19 26.14 55.11
CA TRP A 48 -12.16 25.75 54.15
C TRP A 48 -10.77 26.15 54.60
N SER A 49 -9.86 25.20 54.69
CA SER A 49 -8.43 25.46 54.95
C SER A 49 -7.67 25.57 53.61
N THR A 50 -7.19 26.76 53.30
CA THR A 50 -6.36 27.00 52.12
C THR A 50 -4.98 26.38 52.22
N GLN A 51 -4.46 26.15 53.43
CA GLN A 51 -3.15 25.52 53.65
C GLN A 51 -3.19 24.02 53.33
N THR A 52 -4.22 23.34 53.82
CA THR A 52 -4.36 21.87 53.62
C THR A 52 -5.12 21.50 52.35
N GLY A 53 -5.90 22.43 51.78
CA GLY A 53 -6.82 22.14 50.66
C GLY A 53 -7.94 21.19 51.06
N LYS A 54 -8.37 21.22 52.34
CA LYS A 54 -9.37 20.37 52.95
C LYS A 54 -10.43 21.18 53.70
N VAL A 55 -11.54 20.53 53.93
CA VAL A 55 -12.64 21.09 54.73
C VAL A 55 -12.25 21.00 56.21
N SER A 56 -12.42 22.10 56.95
CA SER A 56 -12.20 22.20 58.39
C SER A 56 -13.56 22.37 59.09
N GLY A 57 -13.82 21.52 60.08
CA GLY A 57 -15.07 21.54 60.86
C GLY A 57 -15.23 20.27 61.67
N ARG A 58 -16.15 20.28 62.67
CA ARG A 58 -16.50 19.10 63.46
C ARG A 58 -17.83 18.55 62.96
N GLY A 59 -17.85 17.27 62.54
CA GLY A 59 -19.07 16.61 62.09
C GLY A 59 -18.81 15.58 60.97
N ALA A 60 -19.65 14.57 60.89
CA ALA A 60 -19.54 13.46 59.92
C ALA A 60 -19.60 13.92 58.44
N GLU A 61 -20.25 15.04 58.16
CA GLU A 61 -20.33 15.60 56.80
C GLU A 61 -18.97 16.10 56.31
N PHE A 62 -18.21 16.79 57.17
CA PHE A 62 -16.87 17.29 56.81
C PHE A 62 -15.86 16.16 56.62
N THR A 63 -15.95 15.09 57.45
CA THR A 63 -15.16 13.89 57.33
C THR A 63 -15.42 13.22 55.98
N ARG A 64 -16.71 13.00 55.66
CA ARG A 64 -17.12 12.39 54.37
C ARG A 64 -16.69 13.21 53.14
N MET A 65 -16.74 14.54 53.26
CA MET A 65 -16.32 15.42 52.18
C MET A 65 -14.79 15.34 51.95
N ASN A 66 -14.00 15.27 53.03
CA ASN A 66 -12.56 15.06 52.92
C ASN A 66 -12.20 13.67 52.34
N GLU A 67 -12.94 12.61 52.71
CA GLU A 67 -12.79 11.27 52.11
C GLU A 67 -13.07 11.29 50.61
N MET A 68 -14.10 12.03 50.17
CA MET A 68 -14.38 12.20 48.73
C MET A 68 -13.23 12.96 48.03
N LEU A 69 -12.66 14.00 48.62
CA LEU A 69 -11.53 14.71 48.04
C LEU A 69 -10.29 13.81 47.96
N ASP A 70 -10.01 13.02 49.00
CA ASP A 70 -8.89 12.05 48.99
C ASP A 70 -9.13 10.94 47.94
N SER A 71 -10.36 10.46 47.75
CA SER A 71 -10.73 9.50 46.71
C SER A 71 -10.53 10.08 45.29
N ILE A 72 -10.94 11.32 45.05
CA ILE A 72 -10.66 12.03 43.79
C ILE A 72 -9.16 12.12 43.55
N LYS A 73 -8.37 12.50 44.55
CA LYS A 73 -6.91 12.61 44.44
C LYS A 73 -6.27 11.26 44.11
N ALA A 74 -6.68 10.19 44.79
CA ALA A 74 -6.19 8.81 44.55
C ALA A 74 -6.54 8.34 43.14
N THR A 75 -7.77 8.63 42.68
CA THR A 75 -8.21 8.25 41.30
C THR A 75 -7.40 9.02 40.25
N LEU A 76 -7.13 10.31 40.43
CA LEU A 76 -6.29 11.10 39.54
C LEU A 76 -4.84 10.59 39.50
N HIS A 77 -4.29 10.13 40.62
CA HIS A 77 -2.97 9.48 40.69
C HIS A 77 -2.95 8.17 39.88
N ARG A 78 -3.99 7.35 40.02
CA ARG A 78 -4.12 6.10 39.30
C ARG A 78 -4.21 6.35 37.78
N HIS A 79 -5.02 7.32 37.36
CA HIS A 79 -5.11 7.69 35.95
C HIS A 79 -3.79 8.23 35.41
N TYR A 80 -3.07 9.05 36.20
CA TYR A 80 -1.74 9.53 35.82
C TYR A 80 -0.77 8.36 35.58
N GLN A 81 -0.70 7.37 36.45
CA GLN A 81 0.16 6.20 36.28
C GLN A 81 -0.29 5.37 35.06
N THR A 82 -1.57 5.09 34.94
CA THR A 82 -2.11 4.34 33.81
C THR A 82 -1.78 5.00 32.46
N ILE A 83 -1.87 6.34 32.39
CA ILE A 83 -1.52 7.08 31.17
C ILE A 83 -0.01 7.08 30.96
N LEU A 84 0.79 7.22 32.01
CA LEU A 84 2.25 7.20 31.93
C LEU A 84 2.77 5.84 31.42
N ASP A 85 2.17 4.73 31.89
CA ASP A 85 2.53 3.38 31.46
C ASP A 85 2.06 3.08 30.03
N ARG A 86 0.98 3.73 29.60
CA ARG A 86 0.37 3.53 28.29
C ARG A 86 0.99 4.40 27.19
N ASP A 87 1.17 5.67 27.50
CA ASP A 87 1.50 6.73 26.53
C ASP A 87 2.93 7.25 26.77
N SER A 88 3.59 7.69 25.70
CA SER A 88 4.95 8.26 25.80
C SER A 88 5.02 9.58 26.58
N TYR A 89 3.86 10.24 26.81
CA TYR A 89 3.75 11.49 27.55
C TYR A 89 2.38 11.65 28.21
N VAL A 90 2.38 12.30 29.36
CA VAL A 90 1.17 12.63 30.13
C VAL A 90 0.98 14.14 30.19
N THR A 91 -0.26 14.62 30.02
CA THR A 91 -0.60 16.03 30.22
C THR A 91 -1.71 16.16 31.24
N ALA A 92 -1.77 17.33 31.94
CA ALA A 92 -2.82 17.62 32.89
C ALA A 92 -4.23 17.51 32.27
N GLU A 93 -4.37 17.88 31.00
CA GLU A 93 -5.63 17.76 30.25
C GLU A 93 -6.02 16.32 30.01
N LYS A 94 -5.08 15.44 29.62
CA LYS A 94 -5.34 14.01 29.45
C LYS A 94 -5.87 13.39 30.74
N VAL A 95 -5.20 13.64 31.87
CA VAL A 95 -5.62 13.11 33.18
C VAL A 95 -7.02 13.62 33.57
N ARG A 96 -7.29 14.92 33.36
CA ARG A 96 -8.61 15.52 33.58
C ARG A 96 -9.69 14.86 32.72
N ASN A 97 -9.42 14.68 31.41
CA ASN A 97 -10.38 14.15 30.45
C ASN A 97 -10.73 12.69 30.76
N VAL A 98 -9.74 11.87 31.13
CA VAL A 98 -9.95 10.48 31.57
C VAL A 98 -10.81 10.47 32.83
N PHE A 99 -10.50 11.30 33.84
CA PHE A 99 -11.29 11.40 35.09
C PHE A 99 -12.75 11.82 34.84
N LEU A 100 -12.98 12.74 33.91
CA LEU A 100 -14.31 13.22 33.54
C LEU A 100 -15.07 12.31 32.57
N GLY A 101 -14.48 11.17 32.15
CA GLY A 101 -15.07 10.30 31.13
C GLY A 101 -15.15 10.97 29.75
N LYS A 102 -14.34 12.00 29.50
CA LYS A 102 -14.20 12.72 28.22
C LYS A 102 -12.98 12.27 27.42
N GLU A 103 -12.54 11.06 27.66
CA GLU A 103 -11.48 10.47 26.84
C GLU A 103 -12.01 10.38 25.40
N GLU A 104 -11.29 10.93 24.43
CA GLU A 104 -11.59 10.65 23.03
C GLU A 104 -11.55 9.14 22.86
N LYS A 105 -12.66 8.55 22.45
CA LYS A 105 -12.71 7.12 22.14
C LYS A 105 -11.58 6.82 21.17
N ALA A 106 -10.67 5.94 21.58
CA ALA A 106 -9.56 5.53 20.72
C ALA A 106 -10.13 5.12 19.38
N LYS A 107 -9.64 5.73 18.29
CA LYS A 107 -10.11 5.37 16.95
C LYS A 107 -9.87 3.89 16.71
N THR A 108 -10.91 3.23 16.21
CA THR A 108 -10.88 1.81 15.90
C THR A 108 -10.29 1.55 14.52
N LEU A 109 -9.96 0.30 14.22
CA LEU A 109 -9.30 -0.10 12.99
C LEU A 109 -10.08 0.31 11.73
N LEU A 110 -11.36 -0.04 11.66
CA LEU A 110 -12.17 0.23 10.46
C LEU A 110 -12.47 1.71 10.28
N GLN A 111 -12.59 2.48 11.39
CA GLN A 111 -12.70 3.94 11.33
C GLN A 111 -11.45 4.59 10.72
N VAL A 112 -10.26 4.16 11.13
CA VAL A 112 -9.00 4.67 10.56
C VAL A 112 -8.84 4.19 9.12
N PHE A 113 -9.27 2.97 8.81
CA PHE A 113 -9.25 2.45 7.44
C PHE A 113 -10.15 3.29 6.53
N ALA A 114 -11.36 3.65 7.00
CA ALA A 114 -12.26 4.53 6.26
C ALA A 114 -11.63 5.92 6.04
N GLN A 115 -11.05 6.52 7.08
CA GLN A 115 -10.33 7.80 6.97
C GLN A 115 -9.17 7.74 5.95
N HIS A 116 -8.38 6.66 5.97
CA HIS A 116 -7.32 6.45 4.98
C HIS A 116 -7.89 6.38 3.56
N ASN A 117 -8.98 5.63 3.36
CA ASN A 117 -9.58 5.45 2.05
C ASN A 117 -10.21 6.74 1.51
N GLU A 118 -10.83 7.57 2.36
CA GLU A 118 -11.33 8.90 2.00
C GLU A 118 -10.18 9.81 1.51
N GLN A 119 -9.06 9.85 2.24
CA GLN A 119 -7.88 10.61 1.82
C GLN A 119 -7.27 10.06 0.52
N TYR A 120 -7.34 8.72 0.34
CA TYR A 120 -6.86 8.09 -0.88
C TYR A 120 -7.77 8.41 -2.07
N ALA A 121 -9.09 8.46 -1.88
CA ALA A 121 -10.06 8.82 -2.89
C ALA A 121 -9.80 10.21 -3.50
N GLN A 122 -9.39 11.19 -2.68
CA GLN A 122 -9.05 12.55 -3.13
C GLN A 122 -7.83 12.59 -4.08
N LYS A 123 -7.00 11.54 -4.07
CA LYS A 123 -5.82 11.39 -4.94
C LYS A 123 -6.14 10.68 -6.26
N VAL A 124 -7.33 10.06 -6.37
CA VAL A 124 -7.74 9.34 -7.58
C VAL A 124 -7.87 10.30 -8.76
N GLY A 125 -7.32 9.92 -9.90
CA GLY A 125 -7.25 10.76 -11.10
C GLY A 125 -6.07 11.76 -11.12
N LYS A 126 -5.37 11.95 -9.99
CA LYS A 126 -4.18 12.83 -9.90
C LYS A 126 -2.90 11.98 -9.76
N THR A 127 -2.72 11.33 -8.62
CA THR A 127 -1.53 10.55 -8.27
C THR A 127 -1.86 9.08 -7.97
N ALA A 128 -3.13 8.71 -7.92
CA ALA A 128 -3.61 7.36 -7.62
C ALA A 128 -4.64 6.88 -8.64
N THR A 129 -4.75 5.56 -8.83
CA THR A 129 -5.73 4.96 -9.73
C THR A 129 -6.98 4.52 -8.98
N HIS A 130 -8.16 4.64 -9.58
CA HIS A 130 -9.42 4.15 -9.05
C HIS A 130 -9.34 2.65 -8.69
N LYS A 131 -8.65 1.85 -9.52
CA LYS A 131 -8.45 0.42 -9.27
C LYS A 131 -7.71 0.13 -7.96
N THR A 132 -6.78 0.98 -7.55
CA THR A 132 -6.08 0.83 -6.26
C THR A 132 -7.00 1.22 -5.10
N TYR A 133 -7.77 2.29 -5.24
CA TYR A 133 -8.79 2.69 -4.28
C TYR A 133 -9.80 1.56 -4.00
N THR A 134 -10.39 0.98 -5.06
CA THR A 134 -11.33 -0.15 -4.94
C THR A 134 -10.72 -1.34 -4.20
N ARG A 135 -9.41 -1.59 -4.36
CA ARG A 135 -8.72 -2.67 -3.65
C ARG A 135 -8.53 -2.37 -2.15
N TYR A 136 -8.36 -1.11 -1.75
CA TYR A 136 -8.36 -0.72 -0.34
C TYR A 136 -9.76 -0.87 0.26
N GLU A 137 -10.81 -0.43 -0.44
CA GLU A 137 -12.19 -0.64 0.01
C GLU A 137 -12.52 -2.13 0.18
N LEU A 138 -12.14 -2.96 -0.79
CA LEU A 138 -12.32 -4.41 -0.68
C LEU A 138 -11.56 -4.97 0.53
N THR A 139 -10.35 -4.47 0.82
CA THR A 139 -9.57 -4.94 1.98
C THR A 139 -10.26 -4.55 3.29
N LYS A 140 -10.80 -3.34 3.40
CA LYS A 140 -11.58 -2.88 4.56
C LYS A 140 -12.79 -3.78 4.80
N ASN A 141 -13.56 -4.07 3.75
CA ASN A 141 -14.74 -4.91 3.84
C ASN A 141 -14.40 -6.34 4.29
N ARG A 142 -13.31 -6.93 3.76
CA ARG A 142 -12.84 -8.27 4.18
C ARG A 142 -12.35 -8.30 5.63
N LEU A 143 -11.75 -7.21 6.11
CA LEU A 143 -11.39 -7.07 7.52
C LEU A 143 -12.63 -6.96 8.41
N ALA A 144 -13.64 -6.21 8.00
CA ALA A 144 -14.91 -6.12 8.72
C ALA A 144 -15.61 -7.49 8.83
N GLU A 145 -15.67 -8.24 7.73
CA GLU A 145 -16.20 -9.61 7.72
C GLU A 145 -15.42 -10.53 8.66
N TYR A 146 -14.08 -10.47 8.64
CA TYR A 146 -13.22 -11.26 9.53
C TYR A 146 -13.47 -10.93 11.00
N ILE A 147 -13.52 -9.62 11.34
CA ILE A 147 -13.75 -9.15 12.70
C ILE A 147 -15.13 -9.62 13.19
N GLN A 148 -16.16 -9.45 12.38
CA GLN A 148 -17.51 -9.89 12.71
C GLN A 148 -17.59 -11.41 12.88
N THR A 149 -16.99 -12.17 11.98
CA THR A 149 -17.06 -13.66 12.00
C THR A 149 -16.26 -14.26 13.15
N LYS A 150 -15.05 -13.74 13.42
CA LYS A 150 -14.13 -14.33 14.38
C LYS A 150 -14.33 -13.84 15.81
N TYR A 151 -14.69 -12.56 15.98
CA TYR A 151 -14.75 -11.89 17.28
C TYR A 151 -16.19 -11.46 17.65
N ASN A 152 -17.15 -11.53 16.72
CA ASN A 152 -18.55 -11.13 16.91
C ASN A 152 -18.71 -9.67 17.40
N VAL A 153 -17.87 -8.77 16.88
CA VAL A 153 -17.92 -7.33 17.14
C VAL A 153 -17.89 -6.56 15.82
N GLU A 154 -18.37 -5.31 15.82
CA GLU A 154 -18.40 -4.47 14.62
C GLU A 154 -17.02 -3.92 14.24
N ASP A 155 -16.17 -3.64 15.22
CA ASP A 155 -14.82 -3.08 15.00
C ASP A 155 -13.94 -3.37 16.22
N ILE A 156 -12.60 -3.22 16.07
CA ILE A 156 -11.63 -3.47 17.12
C ILE A 156 -10.68 -2.30 17.31
N THR A 157 -10.05 -2.24 18.48
CA THR A 157 -8.98 -1.28 18.74
C THR A 157 -7.64 -1.78 18.20
N PHE A 158 -6.71 -0.87 17.94
CA PHE A 158 -5.36 -1.26 17.47
C PHE A 158 -4.58 -2.12 18.47
N ARG A 159 -4.93 -2.11 19.74
CA ARG A 159 -4.30 -2.96 20.78
C ARG A 159 -4.58 -4.45 20.60
N GLU A 160 -5.70 -4.76 19.97
CA GLU A 160 -6.11 -6.15 19.70
C GLU A 160 -5.41 -6.72 18.46
N ILE A 161 -4.75 -5.84 17.67
CA ILE A 161 -4.01 -6.24 16.49
C ILE A 161 -2.62 -6.72 16.91
N ASN A 162 -2.41 -8.02 16.82
CA ASN A 162 -1.13 -8.70 17.06
C ASN A 162 -0.84 -9.66 15.89
N VAL A 163 0.27 -10.39 15.97
CA VAL A 163 0.66 -11.34 14.92
C VAL A 163 -0.40 -12.42 14.71
N VAL A 164 -1.07 -12.88 15.78
CA VAL A 164 -2.15 -13.89 15.69
C VAL A 164 -3.36 -13.35 14.95
N PHE A 165 -3.72 -12.09 15.18
CA PHE A 165 -4.80 -11.44 14.43
C PHE A 165 -4.45 -11.32 12.94
N ILE A 166 -3.22 -10.91 12.60
CA ILE A 166 -2.76 -10.74 11.22
C ILE A 166 -2.77 -12.08 10.48
N GLU A 167 -2.25 -13.13 11.11
CA GLU A 167 -2.24 -14.49 10.54
C GLU A 167 -3.67 -15.06 10.41
N GLY A 168 -4.51 -14.83 11.42
CA GLY A 168 -5.92 -15.20 11.36
C GLY A 168 -6.67 -14.54 10.20
N PHE A 169 -6.39 -13.27 9.92
CA PHE A 169 -6.96 -12.60 8.74
C PHE A 169 -6.43 -13.19 7.43
N TYR A 170 -5.15 -13.54 7.36
CA TYR A 170 -4.58 -14.23 6.20
C TYR A 170 -5.30 -15.57 5.95
N LEU A 171 -5.46 -16.40 6.98
CA LEU A 171 -6.15 -17.69 6.90
C LEU A 171 -7.62 -17.50 6.50
N PHE A 172 -8.33 -16.54 7.11
CA PHE A 172 -9.70 -16.20 6.76
C PHE A 172 -9.85 -15.87 5.27
N ILE A 173 -8.94 -15.08 4.71
CA ILE A 173 -8.95 -14.76 3.25
C ILE A 173 -8.73 -16.02 2.43
N ARG A 174 -7.83 -16.92 2.83
CA ARG A 174 -7.51 -18.14 2.08
C ARG A 174 -8.66 -19.16 2.10
N GLU A 175 -9.37 -19.25 3.21
CA GLU A 175 -10.46 -20.20 3.42
C GLU A 175 -11.76 -19.74 2.76
N ASN A 176 -12.10 -18.46 2.88
CA ASN A 176 -13.39 -17.96 2.44
C ASN A 176 -13.40 -17.41 1.00
N TYR A 177 -12.22 -17.17 0.41
CA TYR A 177 -12.14 -16.60 -0.95
C TYR A 177 -11.15 -17.40 -1.81
N PRO A 178 -11.57 -17.84 -3.02
CA PRO A 178 -10.69 -18.56 -3.94
C PRO A 178 -9.58 -17.62 -4.45
N CYS A 179 -8.44 -17.62 -3.77
CA CYS A 179 -7.30 -16.78 -4.14
C CYS A 179 -5.96 -17.47 -3.86
N THR A 180 -4.93 -17.05 -4.61
CA THR A 180 -3.56 -17.53 -4.40
C THR A 180 -2.94 -16.93 -3.16
N HIS A 181 -1.87 -17.55 -2.62
CA HIS A 181 -1.07 -17.02 -1.52
C HIS A 181 -0.70 -15.55 -1.75
N ASN A 182 -0.16 -15.22 -2.92
CA ASN A 182 0.24 -13.85 -3.25
C ASN A 182 -0.93 -12.86 -3.28
N THR A 183 -2.12 -13.31 -3.63
CA THR A 183 -3.33 -12.47 -3.56
C THR A 183 -3.72 -12.19 -2.12
N ALA A 184 -3.71 -13.19 -1.24
CA ALA A 184 -3.95 -13.01 0.19
C ALA A 184 -2.90 -12.08 0.81
N MET A 185 -1.60 -12.28 0.51
CA MET A 185 -0.53 -11.38 0.95
C MET A 185 -0.71 -9.92 0.51
N LYS A 186 -1.37 -9.66 -0.64
CA LYS A 186 -1.75 -8.29 -1.06
C LYS A 186 -2.81 -7.65 -0.17
N PHE A 187 -3.73 -8.42 0.42
CA PHE A 187 -4.65 -7.91 1.44
C PHE A 187 -3.88 -7.54 2.70
N ILE A 188 -2.99 -8.42 3.17
CA ILE A 188 -2.15 -8.14 4.34
C ILE A 188 -1.24 -6.92 4.11
N GLN A 189 -0.67 -6.76 2.92
CA GLN A 189 0.15 -5.60 2.57
C GLN A 189 -0.63 -4.28 2.66
N ARG A 190 -1.89 -4.25 2.19
CA ARG A 190 -2.74 -3.05 2.29
C ARG A 190 -3.16 -2.78 3.73
N PHE A 191 -3.50 -3.81 4.48
CA PHE A 191 -3.77 -3.71 5.92
C PHE A 191 -2.57 -3.11 6.65
N ARG A 192 -1.36 -3.62 6.41
CA ARG A 192 -0.12 -3.03 6.96
C ARG A 192 0.01 -1.55 6.62
N THR A 193 -0.31 -1.14 5.39
CA THR A 193 -0.22 0.27 4.99
C THR A 193 -1.13 1.16 5.85
N VAL A 194 -2.33 0.71 6.17
CA VAL A 194 -3.28 1.45 7.03
C VAL A 194 -2.82 1.47 8.48
N VAL A 195 -2.24 0.39 8.99
CA VAL A 195 -1.65 0.38 10.34
C VAL A 195 -0.48 1.36 10.44
N LEU A 196 0.39 1.41 9.43
CA LEU A 196 1.47 2.40 9.36
C LEU A 196 0.93 3.84 9.24
N PHE A 197 -0.17 4.04 8.52
CA PHE A 197 -0.86 5.33 8.48
C PHE A 197 -1.35 5.76 9.88
N ALA A 198 -1.97 4.84 10.64
CA ALA A 198 -2.37 5.10 12.02
C ALA A 198 -1.17 5.44 12.93
N HIS A 199 -0.06 4.72 12.77
CA HIS A 199 1.18 4.97 13.50
C HIS A 199 1.76 6.36 13.18
N ASN A 200 1.81 6.74 11.90
CA ASN A 200 2.30 8.05 11.47
C ASN A 200 1.41 9.22 11.93
N LEU A 201 0.13 8.98 12.15
CA LEU A 201 -0.80 9.94 12.76
C LEU A 201 -0.68 10.02 14.30
N GLY A 202 0.19 9.20 14.92
CA GLY A 202 0.32 9.13 16.37
C GLY A 202 -0.86 8.49 17.10
N LEU A 203 -1.75 7.78 16.37
CA LEU A 203 -2.90 7.07 16.94
C LEU A 203 -2.49 5.80 17.67
N ILE A 204 -1.34 5.23 17.33
CA ILE A 204 -0.72 4.08 17.97
C ILE A 204 0.76 4.34 18.19
N THR A 205 1.30 3.83 19.30
CA THR A 205 2.71 3.99 19.68
C THR A 205 3.58 2.79 19.28
N PHE A 206 2.96 1.68 18.91
CA PHE A 206 3.63 0.46 18.49
C PHE A 206 3.18 0.03 17.09
N ASN A 207 4.03 -0.73 16.40
CA ASN A 207 3.72 -1.28 15.08
C ASN A 207 3.40 -2.78 15.19
N PRO A 208 2.13 -3.22 15.09
CA PRO A 208 1.76 -4.64 15.14
C PRO A 208 2.43 -5.51 14.08
N PHE A 209 2.84 -4.90 12.96
CA PHE A 209 3.55 -5.59 11.87
C PHE A 209 5.07 -5.66 12.06
N GLY A 210 5.62 -5.18 13.19
CA GLY A 210 7.06 -5.19 13.42
C GLY A 210 7.69 -6.58 13.35
N ALA A 211 7.01 -7.58 13.91
CA ALA A 211 7.42 -8.99 13.89
C ALA A 211 6.86 -9.79 12.69
N TYR A 212 5.94 -9.22 11.90
CA TYR A 212 5.29 -9.93 10.80
C TYR A 212 5.99 -9.65 9.46
N LYS A 213 6.59 -10.68 8.87
CA LYS A 213 7.27 -10.60 7.57
C LYS A 213 6.32 -10.98 6.44
N LEU A 214 6.04 -10.05 5.54
CA LEU A 214 5.33 -10.34 4.30
C LEU A 214 6.21 -11.21 3.39
N LYS A 215 5.81 -12.45 3.17
CA LYS A 215 6.50 -13.38 2.28
C LYS A 215 5.66 -13.55 1.00
N PHE A 216 6.21 -13.19 -0.14
CA PHE A 216 5.61 -13.45 -1.44
C PHE A 216 6.32 -14.65 -2.06
N GLU A 217 5.54 -15.58 -2.61
CA GLU A 217 6.07 -16.69 -3.39
C GLU A 217 6.49 -16.20 -4.77
N TYR A 218 7.61 -16.70 -5.24
CA TYR A 218 8.01 -16.49 -6.63
C TYR A 218 7.05 -17.27 -7.55
N VAL A 219 6.49 -16.59 -8.52
CA VAL A 219 5.64 -17.19 -9.55
C VAL A 219 6.38 -17.09 -10.86
N GLU A 220 6.77 -18.22 -11.38
CA GLU A 220 7.31 -18.31 -12.72
C GLU A 220 6.26 -17.89 -13.75
N ARG A 221 6.67 -17.15 -14.75
CA ARG A 221 5.76 -16.63 -15.76
C ARG A 221 6.18 -17.14 -17.12
N ASP A 222 5.21 -17.66 -17.83
CA ASP A 222 5.41 -18.11 -19.20
C ASP A 222 5.91 -16.97 -20.10
N PHE A 223 6.73 -17.34 -21.05
CA PHE A 223 7.13 -16.53 -22.19
C PHE A 223 7.08 -17.39 -23.45
N LEU A 224 7.02 -16.75 -24.60
CA LEU A 224 7.04 -17.44 -25.88
C LEU A 224 8.48 -17.49 -26.42
N GLU A 225 8.87 -18.64 -26.87
CA GLU A 225 10.12 -18.85 -27.60
C GLU A 225 10.00 -18.31 -29.04
N GLN A 226 11.12 -18.11 -29.72
CA GLN A 226 11.12 -17.58 -31.08
C GLN A 226 10.28 -18.43 -32.02
N ALA A 227 10.43 -19.76 -31.97
CA ALA A 227 9.65 -20.68 -32.81
C ALA A 227 8.13 -20.61 -32.56
N GLU A 228 7.71 -20.32 -31.31
CA GLU A 228 6.29 -20.13 -30.99
C GLU A 228 5.79 -18.78 -31.53
N LEU A 229 6.61 -17.71 -31.43
CA LEU A 229 6.28 -16.41 -32.03
C LEU A 229 6.16 -16.50 -33.55
N ASP A 230 7.06 -17.21 -34.21
CA ASP A 230 7.05 -17.40 -35.65
C ASP A 230 5.79 -18.15 -36.07
N ARG A 231 5.39 -19.21 -35.36
CA ARG A 231 4.13 -19.92 -35.60
C ARG A 231 2.91 -19.04 -35.52
N ILE A 232 2.85 -18.16 -34.50
CA ILE A 232 1.75 -17.20 -34.35
C ILE A 232 1.77 -16.18 -35.49
N TYR A 233 2.93 -15.64 -35.82
CA TYR A 233 3.08 -14.60 -36.85
C TYR A 233 2.72 -15.07 -38.24
N GLN A 234 3.18 -16.26 -38.60
CA GLN A 234 2.94 -16.86 -39.94
C GLN A 234 1.53 -17.43 -40.12
N LYS A 235 0.81 -17.67 -38.98
CA LYS A 235 -0.52 -18.28 -39.06
C LYS A 235 -1.51 -17.34 -39.74
N THR A 236 -2.16 -17.85 -40.79
CA THR A 236 -3.30 -17.17 -41.42
C THR A 236 -4.59 -17.54 -40.69
N PHE A 237 -5.39 -16.53 -40.37
CA PHE A 237 -6.69 -16.69 -39.73
C PHE A 237 -7.81 -16.30 -40.68
N ALA A 238 -8.86 -17.11 -40.77
CA ALA A 238 -10.06 -16.77 -41.54
C ALA A 238 -10.83 -15.58 -40.87
N SER A 239 -10.71 -15.44 -39.55
CA SER A 239 -11.34 -14.38 -38.81
C SER A 239 -10.45 -13.12 -38.77
N LYS A 240 -10.94 -12.02 -39.35
CA LYS A 240 -10.27 -10.70 -39.29
C LYS A 240 -9.97 -10.24 -37.87
N ARG A 241 -10.81 -10.62 -36.89
CA ARG A 241 -10.60 -10.30 -35.46
C ARG A 241 -9.39 -11.02 -34.90
N LEU A 242 -9.23 -12.32 -35.19
CA LEU A 242 -8.06 -13.08 -34.74
C LEU A 242 -6.77 -12.54 -35.35
N GLU A 243 -6.84 -12.18 -36.65
CA GLU A 243 -5.71 -11.57 -37.35
C GLU A 243 -5.29 -10.23 -36.70
N GLN A 244 -6.25 -9.37 -36.39
CA GLN A 244 -5.98 -8.11 -35.69
C GLN A 244 -5.37 -8.32 -34.28
N VAL A 245 -5.88 -9.29 -33.52
CA VAL A 245 -5.36 -9.63 -32.18
C VAL A 245 -3.94 -10.17 -32.30
N ARG A 246 -3.67 -11.08 -33.25
CA ARG A 246 -2.33 -11.57 -33.56
C ARG A 246 -1.37 -10.41 -33.83
N ASP A 247 -1.72 -9.50 -34.72
CA ASP A 247 -0.86 -8.39 -35.12
C ASP A 247 -0.53 -7.49 -33.93
N ILE A 248 -1.52 -7.12 -33.12
CA ILE A 248 -1.30 -6.30 -31.91
C ILE A 248 -0.43 -7.04 -30.88
N PHE A 249 -0.65 -8.33 -30.71
CA PHE A 249 0.13 -9.15 -29.80
C PHE A 249 1.59 -9.29 -30.26
N ILE A 250 1.80 -9.62 -31.54
CA ILE A 250 3.14 -9.70 -32.15
C ILE A 250 3.85 -8.34 -32.07
N PHE A 251 3.15 -7.25 -32.37
CA PHE A 251 3.70 -5.88 -32.17
C PHE A 251 4.22 -5.70 -30.75
N SER A 252 3.45 -6.12 -29.75
CA SER A 252 3.89 -6.05 -28.34
C SER A 252 5.06 -7.03 -28.04
N CYS A 253 5.12 -8.19 -28.67
CA CYS A 253 6.25 -9.14 -28.52
C CYS A 253 7.58 -8.58 -29.04
N TYR A 254 7.54 -7.69 -30.03
CA TYR A 254 8.73 -7.07 -30.63
C TYR A 254 9.00 -5.63 -30.12
N THR A 255 8.13 -5.07 -29.29
CA THR A 255 8.33 -3.73 -28.71
C THR A 255 8.35 -3.72 -27.19
N GLY A 256 7.89 -4.78 -26.54
CA GLY A 256 7.79 -4.85 -25.08
C GLY A 256 6.76 -3.89 -24.46
N LEU A 257 5.97 -3.18 -25.27
CA LEU A 257 4.94 -2.26 -24.78
C LEU A 257 3.83 -3.00 -24.03
N SER A 258 3.33 -2.42 -22.95
CA SER A 258 2.17 -2.98 -22.26
C SER A 258 0.88 -2.68 -23.03
N TYR A 259 -0.20 -3.41 -22.73
CA TYR A 259 -1.50 -3.20 -23.38
C TYR A 259 -1.93 -1.71 -23.36
N VAL A 260 -1.84 -1.05 -22.21
CA VAL A 260 -2.23 0.36 -22.09
C VAL A 260 -1.33 1.27 -22.94
N ASP A 261 -0.01 1.02 -22.95
CA ASP A 261 0.94 1.80 -23.73
C ASP A 261 0.69 1.64 -25.24
N VAL A 262 0.27 0.44 -25.68
CA VAL A 262 -0.13 0.18 -27.10
C VAL A 262 -1.45 0.86 -27.44
N CYS A 263 -2.43 0.85 -26.52
CA CYS A 263 -3.71 1.55 -26.71
C CYS A 263 -3.56 3.06 -26.90
N GLU A 264 -2.58 3.64 -26.23
CA GLU A 264 -2.30 5.09 -26.23
C GLU A 264 -1.22 5.49 -27.24
N LEU A 265 -0.78 4.57 -28.11
CA LEU A 265 0.25 4.86 -29.09
C LEU A 265 -0.32 5.73 -30.22
N THR A 266 0.37 6.84 -30.50
CA THR A 266 0.01 7.81 -31.55
C THR A 266 1.17 7.97 -32.54
N PRO A 267 0.94 8.54 -33.75
CA PRO A 267 2.01 8.83 -34.71
C PRO A 267 3.14 9.70 -34.12
N GLU A 268 2.82 10.60 -33.23
CA GLU A 268 3.80 11.50 -32.57
C GLU A 268 4.81 10.73 -31.70
N ASN A 269 4.46 9.50 -31.27
CA ASN A 269 5.36 8.63 -30.53
C ASN A 269 6.39 7.95 -31.41
N ILE A 270 6.21 7.98 -32.75
CA ILE A 270 7.14 7.36 -33.72
C ILE A 270 7.99 8.47 -34.32
N ARG A 271 9.30 8.43 -34.10
CA ARG A 271 10.21 9.48 -34.53
C ARG A 271 11.45 8.88 -35.18
N LEU A 272 11.94 9.60 -36.22
CA LEU A 272 13.27 9.33 -36.76
C LEU A 272 14.30 9.75 -35.72
N SER A 273 15.27 8.86 -35.41
CA SER A 273 16.30 9.10 -34.41
C SER A 273 17.66 9.33 -35.07
N PHE A 274 18.68 9.61 -34.25
CA PHE A 274 20.07 9.94 -34.65
C PHE A 274 20.72 8.85 -35.53
N ASP A 275 20.25 7.62 -35.44
CA ASP A 275 20.75 6.45 -36.19
C ASP A 275 20.01 6.24 -37.53
N GLY A 276 19.18 7.18 -37.97
CA GLY A 276 18.38 7.10 -39.19
C GLY A 276 17.24 6.08 -39.13
N ASN A 277 16.95 5.50 -37.96
CA ASN A 277 15.88 4.55 -37.78
C ASN A 277 14.65 5.15 -37.08
N LEU A 278 13.51 4.52 -37.27
CA LEU A 278 12.29 4.87 -36.53
C LEU A 278 12.33 4.29 -35.12
N TRP A 279 12.01 5.11 -34.16
CA TRP A 279 11.94 4.73 -32.73
C TRP A 279 10.58 5.08 -32.17
N ILE A 280 10.08 4.21 -31.27
CA ILE A 280 8.99 4.52 -30.38
C ILE A 280 9.57 5.24 -29.16
N ILE A 281 9.18 6.49 -28.94
CA ILE A 281 9.55 7.30 -27.77
C ILE A 281 8.26 7.62 -27.03
N LYS A 282 7.98 6.84 -25.97
CA LYS A 282 6.73 6.96 -25.22
C LYS A 282 6.96 6.94 -23.72
N LYS A 283 6.36 7.91 -23.04
CA LYS A 283 6.29 7.90 -21.56
C LYS A 283 5.26 6.86 -21.13
N ARG A 284 5.69 5.91 -20.30
CA ARG A 284 4.82 4.84 -19.82
C ARG A 284 3.71 5.34 -18.92
N HIS A 285 2.49 4.85 -19.15
CA HIS A 285 1.33 5.20 -18.33
C HIS A 285 1.52 4.88 -16.84
N LYS A 286 2.12 3.72 -16.50
CA LYS A 286 2.22 3.24 -15.11
C LYS A 286 3.36 3.87 -14.30
N THR A 287 4.49 4.18 -14.94
CA THR A 287 5.73 4.56 -14.23
C THR A 287 6.21 5.95 -14.58
N SER A 288 5.59 6.58 -15.58
CA SER A 288 6.01 7.86 -16.15
C SER A 288 7.46 7.89 -16.66
N VAL A 289 8.13 6.72 -16.76
CA VAL A 289 9.46 6.59 -17.34
C VAL A 289 9.34 6.49 -18.86
N THR A 290 10.23 7.16 -19.58
CA THR A 290 10.26 7.09 -21.04
C THR A 290 10.84 5.73 -21.49
N SER A 291 10.12 5.04 -22.37
CA SER A 291 10.58 3.87 -23.13
C SER A 291 11.06 4.33 -24.48
N ASN A 292 12.28 3.96 -24.86
CA ASN A 292 12.87 4.20 -26.17
C ASN A 292 13.11 2.85 -26.84
N ILE A 293 12.36 2.57 -27.89
CA ILE A 293 12.36 1.25 -28.55
C ILE A 293 12.54 1.46 -30.04
N ARG A 294 13.61 0.93 -30.61
CA ARG A 294 13.79 0.92 -32.07
C ARG A 294 12.73 0.04 -32.72
N LEU A 295 12.06 0.56 -33.74
CA LEU A 295 11.12 -0.21 -34.55
C LEU A 295 11.89 -1.16 -35.46
N LEU A 296 11.72 -2.46 -35.21
CA LEU A 296 12.20 -3.54 -36.07
C LEU A 296 11.25 -3.72 -37.27
N ASP A 297 11.63 -4.56 -38.23
CA ASP A 297 10.86 -4.69 -39.49
C ASP A 297 9.45 -5.27 -39.30
N ILE A 298 9.29 -6.26 -38.42
CA ILE A 298 7.98 -6.84 -38.12
C ILE A 298 7.01 -5.79 -37.54
N PRO A 299 7.34 -5.05 -36.47
CA PRO A 299 6.48 -3.94 -36.01
C PRO A 299 6.21 -2.88 -37.07
N LYS A 300 7.19 -2.54 -37.93
CA LYS A 300 7.00 -1.59 -39.04
C LYS A 300 5.96 -2.09 -40.03
N SER A 301 6.06 -3.34 -40.46
CA SER A 301 5.12 -3.93 -41.41
C SER A 301 3.69 -3.98 -40.85
N ILE A 302 3.56 -4.27 -39.54
CA ILE A 302 2.26 -4.24 -38.87
C ILE A 302 1.67 -2.83 -38.89
N LEU A 303 2.45 -1.80 -38.55
CA LEU A 303 1.97 -0.42 -38.61
C LEU A 303 1.55 -0.01 -40.01
N GLN A 304 2.35 -0.33 -41.03
CA GLN A 304 2.03 -0.05 -42.43
C GLN A 304 0.73 -0.74 -42.90
N LYS A 305 0.45 -1.96 -42.43
CA LYS A 305 -0.79 -2.68 -42.71
C LYS A 305 -2.04 -1.90 -42.29
N TYR A 306 -1.97 -1.16 -41.21
CA TYR A 306 -3.10 -0.40 -40.62
C TYR A 306 -3.06 1.10 -40.93
N ASP A 307 -2.02 1.59 -41.59
CA ASP A 307 -1.86 3.01 -41.90
C ASP A 307 -3.04 3.55 -42.75
N GLY A 308 -3.56 4.69 -42.34
CA GLY A 308 -4.71 5.34 -42.99
C GLY A 308 -6.05 4.59 -42.89
N LYS A 309 -6.10 3.41 -42.25
CA LYS A 309 -7.31 2.55 -42.21
C LYS A 309 -8.11 2.67 -40.91
N LEU A 310 -7.59 3.38 -39.91
CA LEU A 310 -8.19 3.49 -38.58
C LEU A 310 -8.65 4.89 -38.26
N PRO A 311 -9.77 5.06 -37.54
CA PRO A 311 -10.25 6.36 -37.11
C PRO A 311 -9.33 6.99 -36.04
N ASN A 312 -9.39 8.32 -35.90
CA ASN A 312 -8.76 9.08 -34.81
C ASN A 312 -7.23 8.89 -34.68
N SER A 313 -6.50 8.81 -35.80
CA SER A 313 -5.04 8.67 -35.83
C SER A 313 -4.51 7.47 -35.02
N LYS A 314 -5.33 6.45 -34.80
CA LYS A 314 -4.88 5.23 -34.13
C LYS A 314 -3.97 4.43 -35.05
N LEU A 315 -2.88 3.90 -34.48
CA LEU A 315 -1.92 3.11 -35.22
C LEU A 315 -2.28 1.61 -35.30
N LEU A 316 -3.09 1.11 -34.35
CA LEU A 316 -3.49 -0.29 -34.28
C LEU A 316 -4.97 -0.45 -33.92
N PRO A 317 -5.65 -1.52 -34.39
CA PRO A 317 -7.08 -1.75 -34.18
C PRO A 317 -7.38 -2.33 -32.79
N ILE A 318 -7.22 -1.53 -31.73
CA ILE A 318 -7.28 -1.96 -30.34
C ILE A 318 -8.72 -2.34 -29.94
N ILE A 319 -8.86 -3.51 -29.29
CA ILE A 319 -10.06 -3.98 -28.59
C ILE A 319 -9.83 -4.03 -27.09
N SER A 320 -10.85 -4.25 -26.28
CA SER A 320 -10.68 -4.31 -24.80
C SER A 320 -9.69 -5.40 -24.36
N ASN A 321 -8.96 -5.17 -23.27
CA ASN A 321 -7.97 -6.12 -22.78
C ASN A 321 -8.56 -7.50 -22.43
N GLN A 322 -9.81 -7.54 -21.98
CA GLN A 322 -10.50 -8.80 -21.71
C GLN A 322 -10.70 -9.59 -23.01
N LYS A 323 -11.32 -8.99 -24.04
CA LYS A 323 -11.50 -9.63 -25.34
C LYS A 323 -10.17 -10.01 -25.99
N MET A 324 -9.14 -9.15 -25.86
CA MET A 324 -7.79 -9.46 -26.32
C MET A 324 -7.28 -10.77 -25.71
N ASN A 325 -7.38 -10.92 -24.38
CA ASN A 325 -6.93 -12.13 -23.71
C ASN A 325 -7.78 -13.37 -24.06
N ASP A 326 -9.08 -13.19 -24.33
CA ASP A 326 -9.94 -14.31 -24.72
C ASP A 326 -9.58 -14.82 -26.13
N TYR A 327 -9.37 -13.93 -27.11
CA TYR A 327 -8.90 -14.31 -28.45
C TYR A 327 -7.47 -14.85 -28.46
N LEU A 328 -6.58 -14.38 -27.55
CA LEU A 328 -5.23 -14.94 -27.41
C LEU A 328 -5.25 -16.41 -26.98
N LYS A 329 -6.22 -16.83 -26.17
CA LYS A 329 -6.41 -18.26 -25.85
C LYS A 329 -6.77 -19.08 -27.10
N GLU A 330 -7.67 -18.55 -27.94
CA GLU A 330 -8.05 -19.19 -29.20
C GLU A 330 -6.84 -19.27 -30.12
N ILE A 331 -6.09 -18.20 -30.29
CA ILE A 331 -4.85 -18.18 -31.10
C ILE A 331 -3.86 -19.22 -30.58
N ALA A 332 -3.65 -19.33 -29.25
CA ALA A 332 -2.77 -20.32 -28.66
C ALA A 332 -3.18 -21.75 -29.05
N THR A 333 -4.47 -22.08 -28.93
CA THR A 333 -5.02 -23.37 -29.29
C THR A 333 -4.81 -23.70 -30.78
N VAL A 334 -5.14 -22.74 -31.67
CA VAL A 334 -5.00 -22.92 -33.13
C VAL A 334 -3.53 -23.05 -33.56
N CYS A 335 -2.61 -22.42 -32.83
CA CYS A 335 -1.16 -22.50 -33.09
C CYS A 335 -0.47 -23.65 -32.35
N GLY A 336 -1.20 -24.52 -31.61
CA GLY A 336 -0.63 -25.64 -30.86
C GLY A 336 0.34 -25.19 -29.75
N ILE A 337 0.00 -24.12 -29.02
CA ILE A 337 0.81 -23.59 -27.92
C ILE A 337 0.14 -23.92 -26.60
N ASN A 338 0.77 -24.77 -25.80
CA ASN A 338 0.23 -25.25 -24.51
C ASN A 338 0.48 -24.28 -23.32
N LYS A 339 1.04 -23.07 -23.57
CA LYS A 339 1.29 -22.04 -22.56
C LYS A 339 0.05 -21.16 -22.39
N LYS A 340 -0.18 -20.67 -21.16
CA LYS A 340 -1.27 -19.72 -20.90
C LYS A 340 -0.91 -18.32 -21.43
N ILE A 341 -1.34 -18.02 -22.65
CA ILE A 341 -1.05 -16.74 -23.28
C ILE A 341 -2.02 -15.66 -22.77
N THR A 342 -1.46 -14.56 -22.29
CA THR A 342 -2.15 -13.30 -22.01
C THR A 342 -1.37 -12.17 -22.67
N PHE A 343 -1.99 -11.00 -22.86
CA PHE A 343 -1.28 -9.87 -23.49
C PHE A 343 0.02 -9.52 -22.76
N HIS A 344 0.09 -9.73 -21.45
CA HIS A 344 1.29 -9.47 -20.68
C HIS A 344 2.46 -10.43 -21.00
N VAL A 345 2.16 -11.62 -21.50
CA VAL A 345 3.18 -12.58 -21.96
C VAL A 345 4.01 -12.00 -23.10
N ALA A 346 3.42 -11.17 -23.99
CA ALA A 346 4.18 -10.49 -25.04
C ALA A 346 5.38 -9.71 -24.49
N ARG A 347 5.15 -8.96 -23.43
CA ARG A 347 6.22 -8.18 -22.77
C ARG A 347 7.26 -9.07 -22.07
N HIS A 348 6.84 -10.20 -21.50
CA HIS A 348 7.76 -11.21 -20.95
C HIS A 348 8.62 -11.82 -22.05
N SER A 349 8.01 -12.21 -23.16
CA SER A 349 8.71 -12.75 -24.34
C SER A 349 9.73 -11.76 -24.91
N PHE A 350 9.34 -10.50 -25.09
CA PHE A 350 10.26 -9.44 -25.50
C PHE A 350 11.50 -9.36 -24.59
N ALA A 351 11.27 -9.31 -23.28
CA ALA A 351 12.34 -9.17 -22.30
C ALA A 351 13.27 -10.39 -22.32
N THR A 352 12.69 -11.60 -22.25
CA THR A 352 13.46 -12.85 -22.22
C THR A 352 14.24 -13.05 -23.51
N LEU A 353 13.60 -12.91 -24.68
CA LEU A 353 14.28 -13.04 -25.97
C LEU A 353 15.37 -11.98 -26.18
N SER A 354 15.11 -10.72 -25.80
CA SER A 354 16.17 -9.69 -25.91
C SER A 354 17.40 -10.07 -25.12
N ILE A 355 17.24 -10.57 -23.90
CA ILE A 355 18.36 -11.01 -23.06
C ILE A 355 19.01 -12.26 -23.64
N SER A 356 18.25 -13.24 -24.15
CA SER A 356 18.80 -14.45 -24.78
C SER A 356 19.61 -14.14 -26.04
N TYR A 357 19.22 -13.12 -26.79
CA TYR A 357 20.00 -12.61 -27.94
C TYR A 357 21.14 -11.66 -27.55
N GLY A 358 21.56 -11.62 -26.30
CA GLY A 358 22.73 -10.87 -25.86
C GLY A 358 22.52 -9.39 -25.57
N VAL A 359 21.29 -8.88 -25.61
CA VAL A 359 21.02 -7.48 -25.26
C VAL A 359 21.25 -7.27 -23.76
N PRO A 360 22.10 -6.31 -23.37
CA PRO A 360 22.37 -6.03 -21.94
C PRO A 360 21.07 -5.74 -21.15
N ILE A 361 21.00 -6.27 -19.94
CA ILE A 361 19.80 -6.15 -19.09
C ILE A 361 19.43 -4.70 -18.78
N GLU A 362 20.42 -3.80 -18.71
CA GLU A 362 20.24 -2.36 -18.52
C GLU A 362 19.51 -1.74 -19.72
N SER A 363 19.87 -2.16 -20.93
CA SER A 363 19.22 -1.73 -22.17
C SER A 363 17.78 -2.24 -22.23
N VAL A 364 17.55 -3.51 -21.90
CA VAL A 364 16.20 -4.10 -21.81
C VAL A 364 15.37 -3.37 -20.76
N SER A 365 15.95 -3.04 -19.61
CA SER A 365 15.29 -2.29 -18.55
C SER A 365 14.84 -0.90 -19.01
N LYS A 366 15.67 -0.19 -19.78
CA LYS A 366 15.34 1.11 -20.39
C LYS A 366 14.25 0.97 -21.46
N MET A 367 14.36 0.00 -22.37
CA MET A 367 13.32 -0.27 -23.38
C MET A 367 11.99 -0.57 -22.73
N LEU A 368 11.98 -1.36 -21.66
CA LEU A 368 10.78 -1.66 -20.90
C LEU A 368 10.29 -0.50 -20.01
N GLY A 369 11.05 0.56 -19.81
CA GLY A 369 10.71 1.67 -18.92
C GLY A 369 10.51 1.24 -17.47
N HIS A 370 11.40 0.38 -16.95
CA HIS A 370 11.41 0.00 -15.55
C HIS A 370 12.15 1.06 -14.72
N THR A 371 11.58 1.44 -13.57
CA THR A 371 12.22 2.34 -12.60
C THR A 371 13.31 1.64 -11.77
N ASN A 372 13.27 0.31 -11.69
CA ASN A 372 14.21 -0.49 -10.93
C ASN A 372 14.60 -1.73 -11.74
N ILE A 373 15.90 -1.90 -11.96
CA ILE A 373 16.47 -3.02 -12.71
C ILE A 373 16.12 -4.39 -12.14
N ARG A 374 15.86 -4.49 -10.82
CA ARG A 374 15.38 -5.73 -10.18
C ARG A 374 14.11 -6.28 -10.84
N THR A 375 13.28 -5.41 -11.41
CA THR A 375 12.09 -5.82 -12.17
C THR A 375 12.44 -6.53 -13.47
N THR A 376 13.61 -6.24 -14.05
CA THR A 376 14.12 -6.89 -15.26
C THR A 376 14.94 -8.14 -14.95
N GLN A 377 15.58 -8.20 -13.79
CA GLN A 377 16.38 -9.35 -13.34
C GLN A 377 15.59 -10.65 -13.22
N ILE A 378 14.26 -10.57 -13.08
CA ILE A 378 13.40 -11.78 -13.10
C ILE A 378 13.51 -12.56 -14.42
N TYR A 379 13.81 -11.88 -15.52
CA TYR A 379 13.99 -12.51 -16.84
C TYR A 379 15.37 -13.12 -17.03
N ALA A 380 16.39 -12.61 -16.36
CA ALA A 380 17.75 -13.13 -16.44
C ALA A 380 17.89 -14.50 -15.76
N LYS A 381 17.03 -14.85 -14.81
CA LYS A 381 17.04 -16.14 -14.12
C LYS A 381 16.61 -17.34 -15.00
N ILE A 382 16.02 -17.09 -16.15
CA ILE A 382 15.39 -18.10 -17.01
C ILE A 382 16.39 -18.67 -18.03
N ILE A 383 17.65 -18.16 -18.10
CA ILE A 383 18.54 -18.43 -19.23
C ILE A 383 19.82 -19.13 -18.79
N ASP A 384 19.72 -20.41 -18.44
CA ASP A 384 20.90 -21.27 -18.23
C ASP A 384 21.72 -21.45 -19.53
N THR A 385 21.06 -21.46 -20.69
CA THR A 385 21.70 -21.48 -22.00
C THR A 385 22.65 -20.30 -22.23
N LYS A 386 22.24 -19.10 -21.82
CA LYS A 386 23.10 -17.92 -21.95
C LYS A 386 24.33 -17.97 -21.06
N LEU A 387 24.21 -18.53 -19.87
CA LEU A 387 25.37 -18.71 -18.98
C LEU A 387 26.42 -19.61 -19.66
N SER A 388 25.97 -20.69 -20.33
CA SER A 388 26.83 -21.58 -21.12
C SER A 388 27.49 -20.83 -22.28
N GLU A 389 26.74 -20.07 -23.08
CA GLU A 389 27.26 -19.28 -24.20
C GLU A 389 28.26 -18.20 -23.72
N ASP A 390 27.97 -17.49 -22.64
CA ASP A 390 28.84 -16.48 -22.07
C ASP A 390 30.18 -17.12 -21.55
N MET A 391 30.09 -18.33 -20.99
CA MET A 391 31.28 -19.10 -20.59
C MET A 391 32.11 -19.58 -21.81
N ASP A 392 31.46 -19.98 -22.90
CA ASP A 392 32.14 -20.32 -24.15
C ASP A 392 32.87 -19.12 -24.77
N ILE A 393 32.19 -17.96 -24.76
CA ILE A 393 32.81 -16.69 -25.21
C ILE A 393 34.02 -16.36 -24.33
N LEU A 394 33.92 -16.52 -23.01
CA LEU A 394 35.05 -16.28 -22.09
C LEU A 394 36.18 -17.27 -22.35
N ALA A 395 35.86 -18.56 -22.49
CA ALA A 395 36.87 -19.60 -22.78
C ALA A 395 37.64 -19.30 -24.07
N ASN A 396 36.93 -18.94 -25.14
CA ASN A 396 37.53 -18.57 -26.43
C ASN A 396 38.44 -17.33 -26.31
N LYS A 397 38.05 -16.31 -25.59
CA LYS A 397 38.87 -15.11 -25.35
C LYS A 397 40.12 -15.41 -24.52
N LEU A 398 40.03 -16.30 -23.55
CA LEU A 398 41.19 -16.70 -22.73
C LEU A 398 42.15 -17.58 -23.50
N ASN A 399 41.65 -18.49 -24.34
CA ASN A 399 42.49 -19.37 -25.18
C ASN A 399 43.20 -18.59 -26.27
N ASN A 400 42.54 -17.62 -26.92
CA ASN A 400 43.15 -16.77 -27.94
C ASN A 400 44.26 -15.84 -27.38
N ARG A 401 44.22 -15.48 -26.08
CA ARG A 401 45.31 -14.76 -25.42
C ARG A 401 46.57 -15.61 -25.24
N LYS A 402 46.45 -16.92 -25.08
CA LYS A 402 47.58 -17.84 -24.97
C LYS A 402 48.31 -18.03 -26.32
N THR A 403 47.60 -17.89 -27.44
CA THR A 403 48.19 -18.03 -28.81
C THR A 403 48.87 -16.75 -29.30
N SER A 404 48.59 -15.58 -28.71
CA SER A 404 49.23 -14.30 -29.07
C SER A 404 50.47 -13.97 -28.22
N ALA A 405 50.86 -14.86 -27.30
CA ALA A 405 51.96 -14.68 -26.36
C ALA A 405 53.08 -15.70 -26.58
N ILE A 406 53.09 -16.37 -27.73
CA ILE A 406 54.18 -17.20 -28.29
C ILE A 406 54.56 -16.55 -29.64
#